data_2ced636475b2361f23a66320ce60f391
#
_entry.id   2ced636475b2361f23a66320ce60f391
#
_cell.length_a   1.000
_cell.length_b   1.000
_cell.length_c   1.000
_cell.angle_alpha   90.00
_cell.angle_beta   90.00
_cell.angle_gamma   90.00
#
_symmetry.space_group_name_H-M   'P 1'
#
loop_
_entity.id
_entity.type
_entity.pdbx_description
1 polymer ?
#
loop_
_entity_poly.entity_id
_entity_poly.type
_entity_poly.pdbx_seq_one_letter_code
_entity_poly.pdbx_strand_id
1 'polypeptide(L)'
;KAEMEERVIPMIDADRLKAAATGATAVSQAITAGTNAYTDILKAEAFLDEDKAPVEGRVLFVTPGYYNTIKEYITTTMHADTYSSKLISRGYVGELDGIPVVKVPTSYFPAKTNAVLWHRDALLGAKQIMNTRIKTDSELVDGTLLLGRFIYGSFVLNGKKKSVASIVSGS
;
A
#
# COMPACT_ATOMS: atom_id res chain seq x y z
N LYS A 1 -21.60 -5.85 -10.59
CA LYS A 1 -20.89 -4.62 -10.18
C LYS A 1 -20.39 -4.75 -8.74
N ALA A 2 -21.26 -5.09 -7.78
CA ALA A 2 -20.89 -5.27 -6.37
C ALA A 2 -19.77 -6.30 -6.16
N GLU A 3 -19.85 -7.47 -6.77
CA GLU A 3 -18.82 -8.53 -6.69
C GLU A 3 -17.43 -8.03 -7.14
N MET A 4 -17.38 -7.21 -8.19
CA MET A 4 -16.14 -6.61 -8.66
C MET A 4 -15.56 -5.62 -7.65
N GLU A 5 -16.40 -4.78 -7.08
CA GLU A 5 -15.98 -3.72 -6.15
C GLU A 5 -15.64 -4.28 -4.76
N GLU A 6 -16.35 -5.31 -4.30
CA GLU A 6 -16.21 -5.84 -2.95
C GLU A 6 -15.17 -6.97 -2.84
N ARG A 7 -14.90 -7.69 -3.92
CA ARG A 7 -14.00 -8.86 -3.90
C ARG A 7 -12.80 -8.73 -4.83
N VAL A 8 -13.03 -8.43 -6.10
CA VAL A 8 -11.95 -8.46 -7.11
C VAL A 8 -10.99 -7.29 -6.93
N ILE A 9 -11.49 -6.07 -6.74
CA ILE A 9 -10.64 -4.90 -6.55
C ILE A 9 -9.78 -5.00 -5.30
N PRO A 10 -10.32 -5.32 -4.11
CA PRO A 10 -9.50 -5.48 -2.90
C PRO A 10 -8.45 -6.59 -3.03
N MET A 11 -8.74 -7.67 -3.75
CA MET A 11 -7.79 -8.75 -4.00
C MET A 11 -6.62 -8.29 -4.88
N ILE A 12 -6.89 -7.53 -5.93
CA ILE A 12 -5.87 -6.97 -6.82
C ILE A 12 -5.01 -5.94 -6.05
N ASP A 13 -5.62 -5.10 -5.23
CA ASP A 13 -4.91 -4.09 -4.45
C ASP A 13 -4.03 -4.74 -3.37
N ALA A 14 -4.51 -5.80 -2.72
CA ALA A 14 -3.71 -6.58 -1.79
C ALA A 14 -2.51 -7.24 -2.47
N ASP A 15 -2.68 -7.79 -3.67
CA ASP A 15 -1.59 -8.38 -4.45
C ASP A 15 -0.53 -7.33 -4.84
N ARG A 16 -0.96 -6.15 -5.25
CA ARG A 16 -0.06 -5.03 -5.56
C ARG A 16 0.76 -4.59 -4.36
N LEU A 17 0.11 -4.44 -3.20
CA LEU A 17 0.78 -4.03 -1.97
C LEU A 17 1.76 -5.09 -1.47
N LYS A 18 1.39 -6.38 -1.57
CA LYS A 18 2.30 -7.49 -1.28
C LYS A 18 3.51 -7.52 -2.21
N ALA A 19 3.28 -7.34 -3.51
CA ALA A 19 4.34 -7.31 -4.50
C ALA A 19 5.29 -6.12 -4.27
N ALA A 20 4.75 -4.94 -3.95
CA ALA A 20 5.54 -3.75 -3.60
C ALA A 20 6.39 -4.01 -2.35
N ALA A 21 5.79 -4.50 -1.27
CA ALA A 21 6.48 -4.78 -0.02
C ALA A 21 7.56 -5.87 -0.17
N THR A 22 7.29 -6.92 -0.94
CA THR A 22 8.25 -8.02 -1.17
C THR A 22 9.40 -7.58 -2.08
N GLY A 23 9.12 -6.74 -3.07
CA GLY A 23 10.13 -6.21 -3.99
C GLY A 23 10.91 -5.01 -3.45
N ALA A 24 10.50 -4.47 -2.32
CA ALA A 24 11.11 -3.29 -1.70
C ALA A 24 12.40 -3.63 -0.94
N THR A 25 13.25 -2.62 -0.78
CA THR A 25 14.37 -2.69 0.15
C THR A 25 13.88 -2.38 1.56
N ALA A 26 14.22 -3.21 2.53
CA ALA A 26 13.92 -2.95 3.94
C ALA A 26 14.84 -1.85 4.47
N VAL A 27 14.25 -0.74 4.93
CA VAL A 27 14.98 0.46 5.38
C VAL A 27 15.03 0.55 6.90
N SER A 28 14.01 0.08 7.58
CA SER A 28 13.93 0.08 9.03
C SER A 28 13.61 -1.30 9.56
N GLN A 29 14.23 -1.65 10.69
CA GLN A 29 14.10 -2.97 11.30
C GLN A 29 13.50 -2.92 12.70
N ALA A 30 13.39 -1.76 13.31
CA ALA A 30 12.87 -1.64 14.66
C ALA A 30 11.82 -0.55 14.75
N ILE A 31 10.64 -0.89 15.28
CA ILE A 31 9.61 0.08 15.60
C ILE A 31 9.44 0.07 17.10
N THR A 32 9.81 1.17 17.70
CA THR A 32 9.48 1.47 19.09
C THR A 32 8.34 2.48 19.09
N ALA A 33 7.30 2.21 19.86
CA ALA A 33 6.12 3.06 19.91
C ALA A 33 6.50 4.54 20.14
N GLY A 34 5.97 5.42 19.33
CA GLY A 34 5.99 6.87 19.51
C GLY A 34 7.25 7.60 19.06
N THR A 35 8.43 6.99 19.07
CA THR A 35 9.68 7.73 18.85
C THR A 35 10.33 7.47 17.49
N ASN A 36 10.17 6.29 16.94
CA ASN A 36 10.92 5.87 15.76
C ASN A 36 10.10 5.85 14.47
N ALA A 37 8.77 5.91 14.54
CA ALA A 37 7.92 5.80 13.36
C ALA A 37 8.16 6.92 12.34
N TYR A 38 8.24 8.17 12.79
CA TYR A 38 8.54 9.30 11.91
C TYR A 38 9.97 9.25 11.38
N THR A 39 10.93 8.93 12.25
CA THR A 39 12.34 8.76 11.87
C THR A 39 12.53 7.67 10.82
N ASP A 40 11.77 6.59 10.90
CA ASP A 40 11.83 5.51 9.93
C ASP A 40 11.27 5.92 8.55
N ILE A 41 10.26 6.78 8.55
CA ILE A 41 9.76 7.38 7.29
C ILE A 41 10.83 8.30 6.68
N LEU A 42 11.47 9.16 7.48
CA LEU A 42 12.55 10.02 6.99
C LEU A 42 13.73 9.21 6.41
N LYS A 43 14.08 8.07 7.01
CA LYS A 43 15.09 7.15 6.45
C LYS A 43 14.64 6.55 5.12
N ALA A 44 13.37 6.18 5.01
CA ALA A 44 12.83 5.65 3.75
C ALA A 44 12.83 6.74 2.65
N GLU A 45 12.52 7.98 3.00
CA GLU A 45 12.63 9.11 2.08
C GLU A 45 14.07 9.36 1.64
N ALA A 46 15.00 9.44 2.59
CA ALA A 46 16.41 9.61 2.30
C ALA A 46 16.96 8.50 1.40
N PHE A 47 16.52 7.26 1.60
CA PHE A 47 16.87 6.14 0.72
C PHE A 47 16.41 6.37 -0.73
N LEU A 48 15.18 6.85 -0.92
CA LEU A 48 14.67 7.15 -2.27
C LEU A 48 15.39 8.36 -2.88
N ASP A 49 15.78 9.35 -2.08
CA ASP A 49 16.51 10.55 -2.53
C ASP A 49 17.93 10.22 -2.98
N GLU A 50 18.66 9.39 -2.24
CA GLU A 50 20.00 8.93 -2.62
C GLU A 50 19.99 8.17 -3.95
N ASP A 51 18.93 7.41 -4.20
CA ASP A 51 18.74 6.67 -5.45
C ASP A 51 18.12 7.52 -6.57
N LYS A 52 18.00 8.83 -6.36
CA LYS A 52 17.47 9.81 -7.33
C LYS A 52 16.06 9.50 -7.81
N ALA A 53 15.24 8.88 -6.98
CA ALA A 53 13.83 8.70 -7.28
C ALA A 53 13.10 10.05 -7.23
N PRO A 54 12.26 10.42 -8.22
CA PRO A 54 11.54 11.68 -8.20
C PRO A 54 10.71 11.85 -6.92
N VAL A 55 10.63 13.06 -6.41
CA VAL A 55 9.83 13.37 -5.22
C VAL A 55 8.34 13.35 -5.58
N GLU A 56 8.01 13.89 -6.75
CA GLU A 56 6.64 13.93 -7.23
C GLU A 56 6.15 12.54 -7.62
N GLY A 57 5.01 12.12 -7.08
CA GLY A 57 4.42 10.80 -7.34
C GLY A 57 4.84 9.71 -6.36
N ARG A 58 5.48 10.07 -5.24
CA ARG A 58 5.66 9.16 -4.10
C ARG A 58 4.36 9.01 -3.33
N VAL A 59 4.11 7.82 -2.80
CA VAL A 59 2.95 7.52 -1.96
C VAL A 59 3.40 6.62 -0.81
N LEU A 60 2.96 6.95 0.40
CA LEU A 60 3.23 6.16 1.60
C LEU A 60 1.97 5.37 1.99
N PHE A 61 2.08 4.05 1.95
CA PHE A 61 1.04 3.15 2.45
C PHE A 61 1.38 2.66 3.83
N VAL A 62 0.44 2.79 4.76
CA VAL A 62 0.66 2.47 6.19
C VAL A 62 -0.41 1.57 6.75
N THR A 63 -0.04 0.71 7.68
CA THR A 63 -1.01 -0.03 8.50
C THR A 63 -1.69 0.89 9.51
N PRO A 64 -2.91 0.56 9.96
CA PRO A 64 -3.65 1.39 10.93
C PRO A 64 -2.90 1.57 12.26
N GLY A 65 -2.22 0.53 12.73
CA GLY A 65 -1.43 0.59 13.97
C GLY A 65 -0.24 1.54 13.83
N TYR A 66 0.51 1.41 12.75
CA TYR A 66 1.66 2.28 12.47
C TYR A 66 1.25 3.74 12.27
N TYR A 67 0.13 3.96 11.59
CA TYR A 67 -0.42 5.31 11.45
C TYR A 67 -0.73 5.98 12.80
N ASN A 68 -1.31 5.23 13.73
CA ASN A 68 -1.58 5.75 15.06
C ASN A 68 -0.28 6.14 15.79
N THR A 69 0.78 5.35 15.66
CA THR A 69 2.10 5.67 16.21
C THR A 69 2.71 6.95 15.61
N ILE A 70 2.56 7.14 14.28
CA ILE A 70 2.99 8.39 13.62
C ILE A 70 2.21 9.57 14.16
N LYS A 71 0.89 9.44 14.27
CA LYS A 71 0.02 10.50 14.77
C LYS A 71 0.34 10.88 16.22
N GLU A 72 0.56 9.90 17.06
CA GLU A 72 0.96 10.09 18.46
C GLU A 72 2.30 10.83 18.55
N TYR A 73 3.29 10.46 17.77
CA TYR A 73 4.57 11.14 17.70
C TYR A 73 4.43 12.61 17.29
N ILE A 74 3.70 12.90 16.22
CA ILE A 74 3.48 14.26 15.72
C ILE A 74 2.74 15.09 16.78
N THR A 75 1.70 14.56 17.39
CA THR A 75 0.92 15.27 18.41
C THR A 75 1.75 15.56 19.67
N THR A 76 2.55 14.60 20.12
CA THR A 76 3.31 14.70 21.37
C THR A 76 4.58 15.52 21.20
N THR A 77 5.26 15.38 20.09
CA THR A 77 6.61 15.98 19.90
C THR A 77 6.56 17.31 19.16
N MET A 78 5.70 17.44 18.16
CA MET A 78 5.64 18.62 17.31
C MET A 78 4.56 19.63 17.70
N HIS A 79 3.69 19.31 18.68
CA HIS A 79 2.55 20.15 19.07
C HIS A 79 1.70 20.66 17.88
N ALA A 80 1.68 19.88 16.80
CA ALA A 80 1.04 20.28 15.56
C ALA A 80 -0.46 19.98 15.61
N ASP A 81 -1.23 21.00 15.94
CA ASP A 81 -2.72 20.96 15.94
C ASP A 81 -3.33 20.97 14.53
N THR A 82 -2.51 20.98 13.49
CA THR A 82 -2.97 21.27 12.14
C THR A 82 -2.93 20.04 11.23
N TYR A 83 -3.67 19.01 11.59
CA TYR A 83 -4.13 18.08 10.57
C TYR A 83 -5.42 18.62 9.97
N SER A 84 -5.28 19.36 8.88
CA SER A 84 -6.44 19.92 8.20
C SER A 84 -7.37 18.82 7.69
N SER A 85 -8.61 18.93 8.09
CA SER A 85 -9.75 18.03 7.90
C SER A 85 -10.20 17.83 6.43
N LYS A 86 -9.35 18.05 5.43
CA LYS A 86 -9.82 18.26 4.05
C LYS A 86 -9.85 17.04 3.13
N LEU A 87 -9.35 15.86 3.53
CA LEU A 87 -9.26 14.73 2.58
C LEU A 87 -9.54 13.36 3.22
N ILE A 88 -10.65 13.22 3.92
CA ILE A 88 -11.18 11.91 4.34
C ILE A 88 -11.99 11.32 3.19
N SER A 89 -11.32 10.97 2.10
CA SER A 89 -11.97 10.25 1.00
C SER A 89 -11.09 9.08 0.57
N ARG A 90 -11.60 7.88 0.76
CA ARG A 90 -11.03 6.62 0.29
C ARG A 90 -9.67 6.20 0.89
N GLY A 91 -9.50 6.31 2.20
CA GLY A 91 -8.28 5.85 2.89
C GLY A 91 -7.11 6.81 2.83
N TYR A 92 -7.21 7.92 2.12
CA TYR A 92 -6.25 9.02 2.17
C TYR A 92 -6.40 9.75 3.51
N VAL A 93 -5.33 9.84 4.27
CA VAL A 93 -5.38 10.34 5.66
C VAL A 93 -4.67 11.70 5.82
N GLY A 94 -3.98 12.16 4.79
CA GLY A 94 -3.23 13.42 4.80
C GLY A 94 -1.92 13.33 4.04
N GLU A 95 -1.09 14.33 4.21
CA GLU A 95 0.25 14.40 3.66
C GLU A 95 1.26 14.48 4.79
N LEU A 96 2.39 13.81 4.63
CA LEU A 96 3.54 13.88 5.49
C LEU A 96 4.72 14.29 4.63
N ASP A 97 5.33 15.42 4.93
CA ASP A 97 6.44 16.02 4.15
C ASP A 97 6.15 16.12 2.63
N GLY A 98 4.88 16.40 2.28
CA GLY A 98 4.42 16.48 0.89
C GLY A 98 4.13 15.12 0.24
N ILE A 99 4.25 14.02 0.97
CA ILE A 99 3.94 12.67 0.50
C ILE A 99 2.54 12.27 0.98
N PRO A 100 1.62 11.91 0.06
CA PRO A 100 0.31 11.43 0.42
C PRO A 100 0.37 10.12 1.19
N VAL A 101 -0.32 10.07 2.33
CA VAL A 101 -0.40 8.90 3.21
C VAL A 101 -1.73 8.18 3.01
N VAL A 102 -1.66 6.90 2.69
CA VAL A 102 -2.82 6.03 2.49
C VAL A 102 -2.84 4.93 3.55
N LYS A 103 -3.92 4.86 4.31
CA LYS A 103 -4.13 3.82 5.30
C LYS A 103 -4.75 2.57 4.67
N VAL A 104 -4.13 1.43 4.87
CA VAL A 104 -4.54 0.15 4.29
C VAL A 104 -4.64 -0.95 5.36
N PRO A 105 -5.51 -1.94 5.18
CA PRO A 105 -5.60 -3.06 6.11
C PRO A 105 -4.27 -3.81 6.26
N THR A 106 -3.95 -4.26 7.47
CA THR A 106 -2.73 -5.02 7.75
C THR A 106 -2.61 -6.31 6.93
N SER A 107 -3.75 -6.91 6.57
CA SER A 107 -3.80 -8.13 5.74
C SER A 107 -3.27 -7.94 4.31
N TYR A 108 -3.12 -6.69 3.86
CA TYR A 108 -2.57 -6.36 2.54
C TYR A 108 -1.04 -6.38 2.50
N PHE A 109 -0.41 -6.41 3.65
CA PHE A 109 1.05 -6.48 3.74
C PHE A 109 1.53 -7.88 4.14
N PRO A 110 2.78 -8.23 3.77
CA PRO A 110 3.45 -9.37 4.35
C PRO A 110 3.62 -9.22 5.87
N ALA A 111 3.82 -10.33 6.55
CA ALA A 111 4.10 -10.32 7.99
C ALA A 111 5.27 -9.37 8.32
N LYS A 112 5.13 -8.65 9.44
CA LYS A 112 6.12 -7.67 9.94
C LYS A 112 6.30 -6.40 9.09
N THR A 113 5.57 -6.20 8.01
CA THR A 113 5.61 -4.95 7.23
C THR A 113 4.58 -3.96 7.78
N ASN A 114 5.02 -2.76 8.11
CA ASN A 114 4.18 -1.72 8.70
C ASN A 114 3.85 -0.59 7.74
N ALA A 115 4.79 -0.27 6.85
CA ALA A 115 4.58 0.75 5.83
C ALA A 115 5.42 0.43 4.59
N VAL A 116 5.00 0.95 3.45
CA VAL A 116 5.74 0.90 2.19
C VAL A 116 5.66 2.26 1.53
N LEU A 117 6.82 2.83 1.25
CA LEU A 117 6.98 4.05 0.48
C LEU A 117 7.42 3.68 -0.93
N TRP A 118 6.68 4.10 -1.95
CA TRP A 118 7.10 3.88 -3.33
C TRP A 118 6.78 5.05 -4.24
N HIS A 119 7.53 5.13 -5.33
CA HIS A 119 7.18 5.97 -6.45
C HIS A 119 6.24 5.23 -7.41
N ARG A 120 5.23 5.90 -7.95
CA ARG A 120 4.18 5.31 -8.81
C ARG A 120 4.71 4.47 -9.97
N ASP A 121 5.87 4.83 -10.54
CA ASP A 121 6.44 4.14 -11.69
C ASP A 121 7.30 2.91 -11.32
N ALA A 122 7.44 2.60 -10.02
CA ALA A 122 8.22 1.46 -9.56
C ALA A 122 7.47 0.14 -9.65
N LEU A 123 6.14 0.19 -9.56
CA LEU A 123 5.26 -0.96 -9.56
C LEU A 123 4.51 -1.07 -10.89
N LEU A 124 4.63 -2.21 -11.55
CA LEU A 124 3.82 -2.57 -12.69
C LEU A 124 2.70 -3.51 -12.26
N GLY A 125 1.46 -3.08 -12.46
CA GLY A 125 0.27 -3.90 -12.23
C GLY A 125 -0.44 -4.19 -13.56
N ALA A 126 -0.28 -5.39 -14.09
CA ALA A 126 -1.01 -5.84 -15.25
C ALA A 126 -2.33 -6.49 -14.81
N LYS A 127 -3.41 -6.15 -15.49
CA LYS A 127 -4.69 -6.81 -15.32
C LYS A 127 -5.33 -7.08 -16.67
N GLN A 128 -5.86 -8.26 -16.84
CA GLN A 128 -6.62 -8.65 -18.02
C GLN A 128 -7.95 -9.23 -17.57
N ILE A 129 -9.04 -8.65 -18.05
CA ILE A 129 -10.37 -9.20 -17.86
C ILE A 129 -10.60 -10.17 -19.00
N MET A 130 -10.69 -11.45 -18.70
CA MET A 130 -10.96 -12.48 -19.69
C MET A 130 -12.35 -13.04 -19.50
N ASN A 131 -13.11 -13.02 -20.57
CA ASN A 131 -14.37 -13.69 -20.80
C ASN A 131 -15.31 -13.90 -19.60
N THR A 132 -16.43 -13.21 -19.67
CA THR A 132 -17.61 -13.56 -18.89
C THR A 132 -18.41 -14.59 -19.68
N ARG A 133 -18.71 -15.75 -19.09
CA ARG A 133 -19.55 -16.79 -19.68
C ARG A 133 -20.79 -16.97 -18.84
N ILE A 134 -21.95 -17.02 -19.52
CA ILE A 134 -23.21 -17.38 -18.89
C ILE A 134 -23.46 -18.85 -19.21
N LYS A 135 -23.62 -19.66 -18.18
CA LYS A 135 -23.96 -21.08 -18.29
C LYS A 135 -25.36 -21.26 -17.72
N THR A 136 -26.31 -21.56 -18.56
CA THR A 136 -27.75 -21.73 -18.20
C THR A 136 -28.06 -23.11 -17.70
N ASP A 137 -27.18 -24.08 -17.92
CA ASP A 137 -27.36 -25.48 -17.51
C ASP A 137 -26.06 -25.94 -16.84
N SER A 138 -26.03 -25.96 -15.53
CA SER A 138 -24.86 -26.33 -14.74
C SER A 138 -25.20 -27.46 -13.80
N GLU A 139 -24.44 -28.54 -13.85
CA GLU A 139 -24.55 -29.68 -12.91
C GLU A 139 -24.32 -29.27 -11.44
N LEU A 140 -23.76 -28.11 -11.20
CA LEU A 140 -23.40 -27.61 -9.86
C LEU A 140 -24.47 -26.73 -9.21
N VAL A 141 -25.31 -26.08 -10.00
CA VAL A 141 -26.35 -25.16 -9.52
C VAL A 141 -27.57 -25.25 -10.42
N ASP A 142 -28.73 -25.45 -9.83
CA ASP A 142 -30.01 -25.36 -10.52
C ASP A 142 -30.28 -23.86 -10.80
N GLY A 143 -29.92 -23.40 -12.00
CA GLY A 143 -30.07 -22.01 -12.43
C GLY A 143 -28.97 -21.49 -13.35
N THR A 144 -28.96 -20.21 -13.56
CA THR A 144 -27.99 -19.54 -14.44
C THR A 144 -26.71 -19.20 -13.68
N LEU A 145 -25.60 -19.76 -14.13
CA LEU A 145 -24.26 -19.52 -13.56
C LEU A 145 -23.50 -18.49 -14.40
N LEU A 146 -23.06 -17.40 -13.74
CA LEU A 146 -22.18 -16.41 -14.34
C LEU A 146 -20.73 -16.71 -13.97
N LEU A 147 -19.93 -17.06 -14.94
CA LEU A 147 -18.50 -17.35 -14.77
C LEU A 147 -17.67 -16.18 -15.29
N GLY A 148 -16.84 -15.59 -14.42
CA GLY A 148 -15.85 -14.57 -14.78
C GLY A 148 -14.43 -15.06 -14.54
N ARG A 149 -13.52 -14.87 -15.48
CA ARG A 149 -12.10 -15.13 -15.32
C ARG A 149 -11.33 -13.82 -15.34
N PHE A 150 -10.57 -13.55 -14.27
CA PHE A 150 -9.68 -12.41 -14.17
C PHE A 150 -8.24 -12.91 -14.06
N ILE A 151 -7.35 -12.33 -14.87
CA ILE A 151 -5.91 -12.55 -14.77
C ILE A 151 -5.29 -11.22 -14.37
N TYR A 152 -4.52 -11.24 -13.31
CA TYR A 152 -3.77 -10.07 -12.86
C TYR A 152 -2.41 -10.51 -12.33
N GLY A 153 -1.48 -9.59 -12.28
CA GLY A 153 -0.15 -9.79 -11.71
C GLY A 153 0.47 -8.45 -11.41
N SER A 154 1.26 -8.40 -10.36
CA SER A 154 1.94 -7.20 -9.92
C SER A 154 3.39 -7.51 -9.57
N PHE A 155 4.30 -6.67 -10.00
CA PHE A 155 5.72 -6.84 -9.71
C PHE A 155 6.46 -5.51 -9.72
N VAL A 156 7.52 -5.43 -8.91
CA VAL A 156 8.44 -4.30 -8.91
C VAL A 156 9.46 -4.49 -10.01
N LEU A 157 9.62 -3.48 -10.86
CA LEU A 157 10.60 -3.49 -11.94
C LEU A 157 12.03 -3.57 -11.37
N ASN A 158 12.86 -4.49 -11.88
CA ASN A 158 14.22 -4.69 -11.39
C ASN A 158 15.07 -3.40 -11.40
N GLY A 159 14.92 -2.57 -12.42
CA GLY A 159 15.61 -1.28 -12.52
C GLY A 159 15.03 -0.19 -11.61
N LYS A 160 13.90 -0.43 -10.96
CA LYS A 160 13.18 0.52 -10.10
C LYS A 160 13.04 0.05 -8.63
N LYS A 161 13.74 -1.03 -8.26
CA LYS A 161 13.74 -1.51 -6.86
C LYS A 161 14.21 -0.45 -5.86
N LYS A 162 15.05 0.46 -6.30
CA LYS A 162 15.55 1.60 -5.53
C LYS A 162 14.51 2.70 -5.29
N SER A 163 13.39 2.65 -5.99
CA SER A 163 12.27 3.58 -5.81
C SER A 163 11.17 3.02 -4.92
N VAL A 164 11.45 1.95 -4.18
CA VAL A 164 10.52 1.31 -3.24
C VAL A 164 11.26 0.95 -1.97
N ALA A 165 10.77 1.46 -0.84
CA ALA A 165 11.29 1.16 0.49
C ALA A 165 10.19 0.57 1.37
N SER A 166 10.50 -0.47 2.13
CA SER A 166 9.58 -1.05 3.11
C SER A 166 10.07 -0.82 4.52
N ILE A 167 9.15 -0.46 5.41
CA ILE A 167 9.40 -0.31 6.85
C ILE A 167 8.89 -1.57 7.53
N VAL A 168 9.80 -2.32 8.14
CA VAL A 168 9.50 -3.61 8.77
C VAL A 168 9.74 -3.55 10.28
N SER A 169 8.93 -4.27 11.05
CA SER A 169 9.15 -4.44 12.48
C SER A 169 10.42 -5.25 12.73
N GLY A 170 11.19 -4.85 13.70
CA GLY A 170 12.26 -5.67 14.25
C GLY A 170 11.74 -6.99 14.85
N SER A 171 12.60 -7.96 14.92
CA SER A 171 12.32 -9.25 15.56
C SER A 171 12.25 -9.10 17.05
#